data_32e9d502f20695cc50dc949788f29db4
#
_entry.id   32e9d502f20695cc50dc949788f29db4
#
_cell.length_a   1.000
_cell.length_b   1.000
_cell.length_c   1.000
_cell.angle_alpha   90.00
_cell.angle_beta   90.00
_cell.angle_gamma   90.00
#
_symmetry.space_group_name_H-M   'P 1'
#
loop_
_entity.id
_entity.type
_entity.pdbx_description
1 polymer ?
#
loop_
_entity_poly.entity_id
_entity_poly.type
_entity_poly.pdbx_seq_one_letter_code
_entity_poly.pdbx_strand_id
1 'polypeptide(L)'
;MDYDVLYLCAKSKENLSKYRRYIKPHVVMKETNTILDGMDKYYKTFPSVTEFAWDSFTAFLIADQSKRLTDDSIVKLRMMLTKARAFVPHHAHEEVIKTLIELDYLAQIMEECEKVKEGSSDLEHVHILATN
;
A
#
# COMPACT_ATOMS: atom_id res chain seq x y z
N MET A 1 8.18 8.61 2.60
CA MET A 1 7.31 7.49 3.04
C MET A 1 6.66 6.75 1.87
N ASP A 2 6.09 7.46 0.92
CA ASP A 2 5.36 6.85 -0.21
C ASP A 2 6.20 5.86 -1.02
N TYR A 3 7.43 6.24 -1.41
CA TYR A 3 8.31 5.35 -2.17
C TYR A 3 8.80 4.16 -1.36
N ASP A 4 8.97 4.33 -0.05
CA ASP A 4 9.31 3.23 0.85
C ASP A 4 8.19 2.19 0.89
N VAL A 5 6.94 2.65 0.99
CA VAL A 5 5.75 1.79 0.96
C VAL A 5 5.66 1.04 -0.35
N LEU A 6 5.81 1.72 -1.47
CA LEU A 6 5.78 1.11 -2.80
C LEU A 6 6.88 0.07 -2.97
N TYR A 7 8.09 0.37 -2.49
CA TYR A 7 9.21 -0.55 -2.53
C TYR A 7 8.91 -1.84 -1.75
N LEU A 8 8.43 -1.69 -0.50
CA LEU A 8 8.09 -2.84 0.35
C LEU A 8 6.98 -3.70 -0.25
N CYS A 9 5.93 -3.06 -0.77
CA CYS A 9 4.79 -3.77 -1.35
C CYS A 9 5.14 -4.47 -2.68
N ALA A 10 6.08 -3.93 -3.44
CA ALA A 10 6.51 -4.51 -4.71
C ALA A 10 7.39 -5.76 -4.54
N LYS A 11 7.92 -6.01 -3.34
CA LYS A 11 8.83 -7.15 -3.10
C LYS A 11 8.14 -8.51 -3.24
N SER A 12 6.88 -8.62 -2.78
CA SER A 12 6.15 -9.89 -2.80
C SER A 12 4.66 -9.66 -2.60
N LYS A 13 3.85 -10.65 -2.96
CA LYS A 13 2.40 -10.65 -2.66
C LYS A 13 2.15 -10.55 -1.16
N GLU A 14 2.96 -11.24 -0.36
CA GLU A 14 2.85 -11.26 1.09
C GLU A 14 3.09 -9.86 1.67
N ASN A 15 4.13 -9.18 1.21
CA ASN A 15 4.41 -7.81 1.62
C ASN A 15 3.28 -6.86 1.22
N LEU A 16 2.76 -6.96 0.01
CA LEU A 16 1.62 -6.17 -0.44
C LEU A 16 0.42 -6.35 0.49
N SER A 17 0.05 -7.60 0.76
CA SER A 17 -1.07 -7.94 1.64
C SER A 17 -0.88 -7.40 3.05
N LYS A 18 0.32 -7.58 3.62
CA LYS A 18 0.67 -7.12 4.97
C LYS A 18 0.61 -5.60 5.08
N TYR A 19 1.32 -4.87 4.22
CA TYR A 19 1.47 -3.42 4.35
C TYR A 19 0.24 -2.65 3.88
N ARG A 20 -0.53 -3.17 2.92
CA ARG A 20 -1.84 -2.59 2.57
C ARG A 20 -2.77 -2.56 3.76
N ARG A 21 -2.75 -3.60 4.57
CA ARG A 21 -3.55 -3.71 5.78
C ARG A 21 -3.16 -2.69 6.84
N TYR A 22 -1.84 -2.44 6.97
CA TYR A 22 -1.30 -1.58 8.02
C TYR A 22 -1.37 -0.10 7.72
N ILE A 23 -1.43 0.29 6.44
CA ILE A 23 -1.34 1.68 6.01
C ILE A 23 -2.72 2.20 5.65
N LYS A 24 -3.17 3.26 6.35
CA LYS A 24 -4.43 3.93 6.05
C LYS A 24 -4.28 4.77 4.78
N PRO A 25 -5.34 4.87 3.93
CA PRO A 25 -5.28 5.61 2.68
C PRO A 25 -4.86 7.07 2.80
N HIS A 26 -5.21 7.76 3.88
CA HIS A 26 -4.88 9.19 4.05
C HIS A 26 -3.42 9.45 4.44
N VAL A 27 -2.65 8.42 4.78
CA VAL A 27 -1.24 8.56 5.18
C VAL A 27 -0.32 8.72 3.97
N VAL A 28 -0.75 8.24 2.82
CA VAL A 28 0.02 8.29 1.57
C VAL A 28 -0.71 9.13 0.52
N MET A 29 0.02 9.53 -0.51
CA MET A 29 -0.54 10.31 -1.61
C MET A 29 -1.60 9.53 -2.38
N LYS A 30 -2.51 10.26 -3.04
CA LYS A 30 -3.56 9.69 -3.86
C LYS A 30 -3.01 8.75 -4.95
N GLU A 31 -1.93 9.17 -5.61
CA GLU A 31 -1.28 8.39 -6.66
C GLU A 31 -0.68 7.10 -6.10
N THR A 32 -0.15 7.14 -4.88
CA THR A 32 0.36 5.94 -4.19
C THR A 32 -0.76 4.94 -3.93
N ASN A 33 -1.93 5.40 -3.48
CA ASN A 33 -3.10 4.55 -3.30
C ASN A 33 -3.54 3.92 -4.62
N THR A 34 -3.53 4.70 -5.71
CA THR A 34 -3.87 4.19 -7.05
C THR A 34 -2.90 3.07 -7.46
N ILE A 35 -1.62 3.23 -7.19
CA ILE A 35 -0.61 2.21 -7.51
C ILE A 35 -0.82 0.95 -6.66
N LEU A 36 -1.05 1.11 -5.36
CA LEU A 36 -1.27 -0.03 -4.45
C LEU A 36 -2.56 -0.81 -4.81
N ASP A 37 -3.65 -0.11 -5.10
CA ASP A 37 -4.89 -0.73 -5.57
C ASP A 37 -4.66 -1.44 -6.90
N GLY A 38 -3.87 -0.85 -7.78
CA GLY A 38 -3.46 -1.44 -9.06
C GLY A 38 -2.65 -2.72 -8.88
N MET A 39 -1.77 -2.78 -7.90
CA MET A 39 -1.00 -4.00 -7.58
C MET A 39 -1.94 -5.14 -7.16
N ASP A 40 -2.91 -4.87 -6.28
CA ASP A 40 -3.91 -5.87 -5.90
C ASP A 40 -4.68 -6.38 -7.11
N LYS A 41 -5.14 -5.48 -7.97
CA LYS A 41 -5.87 -5.83 -9.18
C LYS A 41 -5.01 -6.62 -10.17
N TYR A 42 -3.73 -6.27 -10.30
CA TYR A 42 -2.77 -6.96 -11.16
C TYR A 42 -2.62 -8.44 -10.77
N TYR A 43 -2.42 -8.70 -9.48
CA TYR A 43 -2.31 -10.07 -8.99
C TYR A 43 -3.63 -10.86 -9.09
N LYS A 44 -4.77 -10.20 -8.93
CA LYS A 44 -6.09 -10.83 -9.11
C LYS A 44 -6.37 -11.16 -10.57
N THR A 45 -5.94 -10.28 -11.47
CA THR A 45 -6.14 -10.46 -12.91
C THR A 45 -5.21 -11.53 -13.48
N PHE A 46 -4.00 -11.64 -12.93
CA PHE A 46 -2.98 -12.60 -13.36
C PHE A 46 -2.52 -13.48 -12.20
N PRO A 47 -3.37 -14.45 -11.77
CA PRO A 47 -3.06 -15.25 -10.57
C PRO A 47 -1.79 -16.09 -10.67
N SER A 48 -1.32 -16.39 -11.88
CA SER A 48 -0.08 -17.15 -12.09
C SER A 48 1.20 -16.34 -11.87
N VAL A 49 1.09 -15.01 -11.77
CA VAL A 49 2.24 -14.15 -11.52
C VAL A 49 2.69 -14.33 -10.08
N THR A 50 3.93 -14.76 -9.89
CA THR A 50 4.54 -14.98 -8.57
C THR A 50 5.53 -13.88 -8.20
N GLU A 51 6.14 -13.24 -9.20
CA GLU A 51 7.11 -12.16 -9.01
C GLU A 51 6.59 -10.88 -9.64
N PHE A 52 6.76 -9.77 -8.92
CA PHE A 52 6.35 -8.46 -9.39
C PHE A 52 7.37 -7.93 -10.42
N ALA A 53 6.86 -7.54 -11.60
CA ALA A 53 7.67 -6.93 -12.66
C ALA A 53 7.13 -5.53 -12.95
N TRP A 54 7.94 -4.50 -12.68
CA TRP A 54 7.54 -3.10 -12.86
C TRP A 54 7.09 -2.78 -14.28
N ASP A 55 7.74 -3.33 -15.30
CA ASP A 55 7.38 -3.06 -16.70
C ASP A 55 5.99 -3.57 -17.04
N SER A 56 5.70 -4.82 -16.73
CA SER A 56 4.39 -5.43 -16.98
C SER A 56 3.30 -4.76 -16.16
N PHE A 57 3.58 -4.48 -14.90
CA PHE A 57 2.65 -3.79 -14.01
C PHE A 57 2.34 -2.39 -14.50
N THR A 58 3.36 -1.61 -14.89
CA THR A 58 3.18 -0.25 -15.39
C THR A 58 2.27 -0.23 -16.62
N ALA A 59 2.52 -1.12 -17.59
CA ALA A 59 1.68 -1.24 -18.79
C ALA A 59 0.23 -1.55 -18.41
N PHE A 60 0.02 -2.49 -17.50
CA PHE A 60 -1.31 -2.85 -17.01
C PHE A 60 -2.01 -1.68 -16.34
N LEU A 61 -1.33 -1.02 -15.40
CA LEU A 61 -1.91 0.07 -14.62
C LEU A 61 -2.29 1.26 -15.50
N ILE A 62 -1.41 1.67 -16.40
CA ILE A 62 -1.68 2.79 -17.30
C ILE A 62 -2.87 2.47 -18.21
N ALA A 63 -2.94 1.28 -18.77
CA ALA A 63 -4.07 0.85 -19.59
C ALA A 63 -5.39 0.88 -18.80
N ASP A 64 -5.38 0.40 -17.56
CA ASP A 64 -6.54 0.39 -16.67
C ASP A 64 -6.98 1.80 -16.30
N GLN A 65 -6.04 2.69 -15.95
CA GLN A 65 -6.34 4.03 -15.48
C GLN A 65 -6.60 5.05 -16.58
N SER A 66 -6.13 4.83 -17.79
CA SER A 66 -6.33 5.75 -18.93
C SER A 66 -7.80 6.02 -19.24
N LYS A 67 -8.67 5.10 -18.88
CA LYS A 67 -10.12 5.24 -19.09
C LYS A 67 -10.81 6.10 -18.01
N ARG A 68 -10.13 6.37 -16.90
CA ARG A 68 -10.71 6.98 -15.70
C ARG A 68 -10.06 8.30 -15.31
N LEU A 69 -8.79 8.49 -15.65
CA LEU A 69 -8.02 9.65 -15.25
C LEU A 69 -7.83 10.63 -16.40
N THR A 70 -7.64 11.90 -16.04
CA THR A 70 -7.26 12.94 -17.00
C THR A 70 -5.82 12.72 -17.47
N ASP A 71 -5.46 13.36 -18.58
CA ASP A 71 -4.09 13.28 -19.12
C ASP A 71 -3.05 13.76 -18.10
N ASP A 72 -3.35 14.85 -17.37
CA ASP A 72 -2.47 15.38 -16.33
C ASP A 72 -2.27 14.38 -15.19
N SER A 73 -3.33 13.71 -14.77
CA SER A 73 -3.27 12.68 -13.73
C SER A 73 -2.45 11.47 -14.18
N ILE A 74 -2.58 11.07 -15.45
CA ILE A 74 -1.78 9.99 -16.03
C ILE A 74 -0.29 10.36 -16.06
N VAL A 75 0.04 11.60 -16.41
CA VAL A 75 1.43 12.09 -16.40
C VAL A 75 2.02 11.99 -14.98
N LYS A 76 1.28 12.45 -13.96
CA LYS A 76 1.71 12.35 -12.56
C LYS A 76 1.92 10.90 -12.13
N LEU A 77 1.00 10.03 -12.52
CA LEU A 77 1.09 8.60 -12.22
C LEU A 77 2.33 7.97 -12.86
N ARG A 78 2.60 8.26 -14.13
CA ARG A 78 3.80 7.80 -14.84
C ARG A 78 5.08 8.27 -14.17
N MET A 79 5.12 9.54 -13.75
CA MET A 79 6.28 10.10 -13.05
C MET A 79 6.55 9.36 -11.75
N MET A 80 5.52 9.09 -10.97
CA MET A 80 5.65 8.34 -9.72
C MET A 80 6.10 6.90 -9.97
N LEU A 81 5.54 6.23 -10.97
CA LEU A 81 5.94 4.87 -11.35
C LEU A 81 7.41 4.80 -11.75
N THR A 82 7.89 5.76 -12.53
CA THR A 82 9.30 5.84 -12.93
C THR A 82 10.22 5.99 -11.71
N LYS A 83 9.87 6.87 -10.78
CA LYS A 83 10.64 7.09 -9.55
C LYS A 83 10.59 5.88 -8.63
N ALA A 84 9.42 5.27 -8.48
CA ALA A 84 9.24 4.10 -7.63
C ALA A 84 10.06 2.91 -8.13
N ARG A 85 10.08 2.70 -9.44
CA ARG A 85 10.88 1.63 -10.07
C ARG A 85 12.38 1.77 -9.78
N ALA A 86 12.88 3.01 -9.80
CA ALA A 86 14.29 3.30 -9.58
C ALA A 86 14.66 3.38 -8.10
N PHE A 87 13.68 3.45 -7.21
CA PHE A 87 13.89 3.68 -5.78
C PHE A 87 14.40 2.41 -5.09
N VAL A 88 15.54 2.52 -4.42
CA VAL A 88 16.11 1.46 -3.58
C VAL A 88 16.55 2.11 -2.27
N PRO A 89 15.85 1.88 -1.16
CA PRO A 89 16.26 2.43 0.12
C PRO A 89 17.52 1.74 0.65
N HIS A 90 18.28 2.43 1.47
CA HIS A 90 19.36 1.81 2.23
C HIS A 90 18.75 0.75 3.16
N HIS A 91 19.43 -0.39 3.34
CA HIS A 91 18.90 -1.51 4.14
C HIS A 91 18.48 -1.09 5.56
N ALA A 92 19.31 -0.29 6.24
CA ALA A 92 18.98 0.21 7.58
C ALA A 92 17.72 1.08 7.59
N HIS A 93 17.53 1.90 6.56
CA HIS A 93 16.34 2.73 6.40
C HIS A 93 15.09 1.87 6.16
N GLU A 94 15.20 0.83 5.35
CA GLU A 94 14.11 -0.12 5.12
C GLU A 94 13.61 -0.73 6.42
N GLU A 95 14.50 -1.18 7.30
CA GLU A 95 14.13 -1.76 8.60
C GLU A 95 13.46 -0.73 9.51
N VAL A 96 13.93 0.51 9.50
CA VAL A 96 13.31 1.61 10.26
C VAL A 96 11.87 1.84 9.78
N ILE A 97 11.65 1.90 8.47
CA ILE A 97 10.31 2.13 7.91
C ILE A 97 9.37 0.98 8.24
N LYS A 98 9.82 -0.26 8.13
CA LYS A 98 9.01 -1.43 8.54
C LYS A 98 8.56 -1.32 9.99
N THR A 99 9.48 -0.99 10.88
CA THR A 99 9.20 -0.83 12.31
C THR A 99 8.19 0.30 12.56
N LEU A 100 8.36 1.45 11.90
CA LEU A 100 7.45 2.58 12.07
C LEU A 100 6.03 2.24 11.61
N ILE A 101 5.88 1.55 10.49
CA ILE A 101 4.58 1.10 9.99
C ILE A 101 3.90 0.16 10.99
N GLU A 102 4.65 -0.80 11.53
CA GLU A 102 4.13 -1.76 12.50
C GLU A 102 3.73 -1.09 13.81
N LEU A 103 4.52 -0.13 14.30
CA LEU A 103 4.21 0.62 15.51
C LEU A 103 2.95 1.48 15.33
N ASP A 104 2.79 2.13 14.19
CA ASP A 104 1.60 2.91 13.88
C ASP A 104 0.34 2.03 13.88
N TYR A 105 0.42 0.86 13.27
CA TYR A 105 -0.68 -0.11 13.26
C TYR A 105 -1.06 -0.56 14.68
N LEU A 106 -0.07 -0.86 15.52
CA LEU A 106 -0.32 -1.22 16.92
C LEU A 106 -0.98 -0.08 17.69
N ALA A 107 -0.55 1.15 17.47
CA ALA A 107 -1.16 2.32 18.09
C ALA A 107 -2.63 2.47 17.69
N GLN A 108 -2.98 2.19 16.44
CA GLN A 108 -4.37 2.19 15.96
C GLN A 108 -5.21 1.15 16.68
N ILE A 109 -4.70 -0.07 16.87
CA ILE A 109 -5.39 -1.13 17.59
C ILE A 109 -5.63 -0.71 19.05
N MET A 110 -4.63 -0.15 19.70
CA MET A 110 -4.74 0.33 21.09
C MET A 110 -5.77 1.43 21.24
N GLU A 111 -5.83 2.36 20.29
CA GLU A 111 -6.82 3.42 20.27
C GLU A 111 -8.23 2.85 20.16
N GLU A 112 -8.47 1.88 19.30
CA GLU A 112 -9.77 1.21 19.18
C GLU A 112 -10.15 0.44 20.44
N CYS A 113 -9.20 -0.17 21.13
CA CYS A 113 -9.43 -0.82 22.42
C CYS A 113 -9.89 0.18 23.48
N GLU A 114 -9.29 1.37 23.52
CA GLU A 114 -9.72 2.45 24.42
C GLU A 114 -11.11 2.93 24.12
N LYS A 115 -11.46 3.08 22.83
CA LYS A 115 -12.81 3.46 22.41
C LYS A 115 -13.88 2.45 22.85
N VAL A 116 -13.58 1.15 22.76
CA VAL A 116 -14.47 0.09 23.28
C VAL A 116 -14.64 0.23 24.78
N LYS A 117 -13.54 0.47 25.51
CA LYS A 117 -13.52 0.69 26.96
C LYS A 117 -14.37 1.88 27.38
N GLU A 118 -14.36 2.95 26.56
CA GLU A 118 -15.14 4.17 26.75
C GLU A 118 -16.57 4.04 26.22
N GLY A 119 -16.92 2.92 25.55
CA GLY A 119 -18.21 2.72 24.93
C GLY A 119 -18.37 3.45 23.59
N SER A 120 -17.30 3.92 22.98
CA SER A 120 -17.33 4.68 21.72
C SER A 120 -17.06 3.83 20.47
N SER A 121 -16.73 2.55 20.63
CA SER A 121 -16.52 1.60 19.55
C SER A 121 -17.02 0.22 20.00
N ASP A 122 -17.37 -0.65 19.05
CA ASP A 122 -17.81 -1.99 19.40
C ASP A 122 -16.66 -3.02 19.43
N LEU A 123 -16.91 -4.14 20.11
CA LEU A 123 -15.92 -5.19 20.30
C LEU A 123 -15.59 -5.93 19.00
N GLU A 124 -16.55 -6.08 18.11
CA GLU A 124 -16.39 -6.73 16.82
C GLU A 124 -15.43 -5.94 15.94
N HIS A 125 -15.54 -4.62 15.94
CA HIS A 125 -14.65 -3.74 15.20
C HIS A 125 -13.19 -3.90 15.65
N VAL A 126 -12.95 -3.96 16.96
CA VAL A 126 -11.61 -4.21 17.53
C VAL A 126 -11.10 -5.58 17.11
N HIS A 127 -11.95 -6.59 17.14
CA HIS A 127 -11.57 -7.94 16.71
C HIS A 127 -11.11 -7.99 15.25
N ILE A 128 -11.83 -7.32 14.35
CA ILE A 128 -11.46 -7.23 12.93
C ILE A 128 -10.09 -6.56 12.77
N LEU A 129 -9.83 -5.47 13.48
CA LEU A 129 -8.53 -4.78 13.44
C LEU A 129 -7.40 -5.68 13.94
N ALA A 130 -7.62 -6.41 15.01
CA ALA A 130 -6.61 -7.26 15.61
C ALA A 130 -6.30 -8.53 14.77
N THR A 131 -7.25 -9.04 14.03
CA THR A 131 -7.09 -10.27 13.22
C THR A 131 -6.65 -10.01 11.79
N ASN A 132 -6.84 -8.82 11.29
CA ASN A 132 -6.43 -8.43 9.95
C ASN A 132 -4.97 -7.95 9.92
#